data_f51031c00ad49e4dd5074dafeda11c20
#
_entry.id   f51031c00ad49e4dd5074dafeda11c20
#
_cell.length_a   1.000
_cell.length_b   1.000
_cell.length_c   1.000
_cell.angle_alpha   90.00
_cell.angle_beta   90.00
_cell.angle_gamma   90.00
#
_symmetry.space_group_name_H-M   'P 1'
#
loop_
_entity.id
_entity.type
_entity.pdbx_description
1 polymer ?
#
loop_
_entity_poly.entity_id
_entity_poly.type
_entity_poly.pdbx_seq_one_letter_code
_entity_poly.pdbx_strand_id
1 'polypeptide(L)'
;MICLLLYTLCSIGQVNKENSKRALQLQADENYICGLGHGNTLRQASNNALAALASQISTQVESNFNYLMQQETKGQDVKTNSQVNSIIKTYSHTTHRNATELVIEDEPNATVLRYILKSDLDKIFEQRKMKVLEYASNAEKYEKDGKVADALSSYYAALALLRSLPDGSEMKIRLGFSGEQLLMPLISKNVNDILNHITLKTEAMEDNGDERTILLNVAYKGKPAVNFNYTYYDGNRRSDVCSAKDGTGDITVPTSLNLSKLDIHAEYICEDEANYDRELREVLDNTTAVPFRTARLKLERDKEVKATPAINNEARAIVASAATAYNAGSGTILEAIPNSLQGDEVTPYLSTMQKVELAIRQKNYTSIKEHFTPEGYAMFDKLIHYGKAKLLRAPQLTFQKGDGDIVCRSFPMSFSFNGNRRTFVEDVVFHLSKEGKITELAFGLNKTAVNDIMQRGAWSDEARMVMVNFLESYKTAYALKRLDYISSIFSNDALIITGSYVKSTGNKEVGPTNLRHVKYTRQTKAQYMKSLRACFASNEYVNIHFADNIIRRSGSNPNIYGIQIKQDYYSSSYGDTGYLFLLIDFANTKRPIIHVRTWQPDKDPTIRDGRIGIQDFQL
;
A
#
# COMPACT_ATOMS: atom_id res chain seq x y z
N MET A 1 -54.29 56.16 19.84
CA MET A 1 -52.86 56.34 19.51
C MET A 1 -52.06 55.56 20.56
N ILE A 2 -51.77 54.32 20.26
CA ILE A 2 -51.12 53.36 21.17
C ILE A 2 -49.65 53.33 20.78
N CYS A 3 -48.77 53.83 21.69
CA CYS A 3 -47.32 53.72 21.58
C CYS A 3 -46.92 52.26 21.84
N LEU A 4 -46.47 51.56 20.82
CA LEU A 4 -45.72 50.33 20.97
C LEU A 4 -44.27 50.65 21.33
N LEU A 5 -43.91 50.48 22.59
CA LEU A 5 -42.51 50.44 23.03
C LEU A 5 -41.93 49.09 22.61
N LEU A 6 -41.07 49.11 21.59
CA LEU A 6 -40.16 48.04 21.26
C LEU A 6 -39.05 47.95 22.34
N TYR A 7 -39.20 46.99 23.23
CA TYR A 7 -38.07 46.53 24.04
C TYR A 7 -37.15 45.71 23.16
N THR A 8 -36.08 46.28 22.70
CA THR A 8 -34.91 45.52 22.23
C THR A 8 -34.26 44.90 23.46
N LEU A 9 -34.59 43.64 23.72
CA LEU A 9 -33.82 42.81 24.62
C LEU A 9 -32.41 42.62 23.99
N CYS A 10 -31.44 43.43 24.46
CA CYS A 10 -30.04 43.07 24.32
C CYS A 10 -29.85 41.75 25.07
N SER A 11 -29.67 40.65 24.37
CA SER A 11 -29.24 39.39 24.95
C SER A 11 -27.84 39.59 25.50
N ILE A 12 -27.74 39.81 26.82
CA ILE A 12 -26.46 39.84 27.54
C ILE A 12 -26.04 38.37 27.65
N GLY A 13 -24.87 38.00 27.15
CA GLY A 13 -24.31 36.66 27.31
C GLY A 13 -24.28 36.27 28.79
N GLN A 14 -24.69 35.05 29.09
CA GLN A 14 -24.73 34.57 30.46
C GLN A 14 -23.32 34.16 30.90
N VAL A 15 -22.68 34.96 31.73
CA VAL A 15 -21.35 34.64 32.29
C VAL A 15 -21.49 33.54 33.34
N ASN A 16 -20.80 32.42 33.11
CA ASN A 16 -20.71 31.34 34.09
C ASN A 16 -19.60 31.65 35.11
N LYS A 17 -20.03 32.12 36.29
CA LYS A 17 -19.10 32.55 37.39
C LYS A 17 -18.20 31.41 37.87
N GLU A 18 -18.68 30.17 37.89
CA GLU A 18 -17.92 28.99 38.30
C GLU A 18 -16.82 28.70 37.28
N ASN A 19 -17.19 28.69 36.01
CA ASN A 19 -16.24 28.47 34.90
C ASN A 19 -15.22 29.61 34.82
N SER A 20 -15.63 30.88 35.07
CA SER A 20 -14.70 32.01 35.12
C SER A 20 -13.65 31.83 36.21
N LYS A 21 -14.05 31.40 37.40
CA LYS A 21 -13.11 31.13 38.52
C LYS A 21 -12.18 29.99 38.17
N ARG A 22 -12.72 28.92 37.60
CA ARG A 22 -11.93 27.74 37.16
C ARG A 22 -10.94 28.11 36.05
N ALA A 23 -11.34 28.96 35.10
CA ALA A 23 -10.47 29.43 34.03
C ALA A 23 -9.26 30.21 34.59
N LEU A 24 -9.47 31.09 35.55
CA LEU A 24 -8.38 31.82 36.21
C LEU A 24 -7.43 30.89 36.97
N GLN A 25 -7.96 29.85 37.63
CA GLN A 25 -7.13 28.85 38.30
C GLN A 25 -6.28 28.06 37.28
N LEU A 26 -6.85 27.62 36.17
CA LEU A 26 -6.14 26.89 35.12
C LEU A 26 -5.06 27.76 34.45
N GLN A 27 -5.33 29.04 34.25
CA GLN A 27 -4.35 29.98 33.67
C GLN A 27 -3.19 30.30 34.62
N ALA A 28 -3.43 30.23 35.92
CA ALA A 28 -2.41 30.46 36.96
C ALA A 28 -1.60 29.20 37.29
N ASP A 29 -2.07 28.03 36.87
CA ASP A 29 -1.39 26.75 37.14
C ASP A 29 -0.36 26.45 36.05
N GLU A 30 0.91 26.43 36.45
CA GLU A 30 2.05 26.17 35.57
C GLU A 30 2.01 24.80 34.89
N ASN A 31 1.18 23.86 35.37
CA ASN A 31 1.02 22.55 34.76
C ASN A 31 0.14 22.55 33.51
N TYR A 32 -0.58 23.66 33.26
CA TYR A 32 -1.45 23.78 32.10
C TYR A 32 -0.90 24.76 31.07
N ILE A 33 -1.21 24.48 29.81
CA ILE A 33 -1.11 25.45 28.72
C ILE A 33 -2.53 25.82 28.34
N CYS A 34 -2.80 27.14 28.30
CA CYS A 34 -4.14 27.65 28.11
C CYS A 34 -4.21 28.65 26.96
N GLY A 35 -5.26 28.58 26.17
CA GLY A 35 -5.59 29.57 25.14
C GLY A 35 -6.98 30.16 25.40
N LEU A 36 -7.11 31.49 25.55
CA LEU A 36 -8.38 32.17 25.68
C LEU A 36 -8.80 32.74 24.32
N GLY A 37 -10.07 32.57 23.99
CA GLY A 37 -10.64 33.07 22.75
C GLY A 37 -11.99 33.73 22.96
N HIS A 38 -12.24 34.81 22.22
CA HIS A 38 -13.49 35.56 22.20
C HIS A 38 -14.12 35.52 20.82
N GLY A 39 -15.44 35.62 20.76
CA GLY A 39 -16.16 35.63 19.48
C GLY A 39 -17.65 35.96 19.67
N ASN A 40 -18.32 36.25 18.57
CA ASN A 40 -19.76 36.46 18.58
C ASN A 40 -20.55 35.16 18.73
N THR A 41 -19.89 34.03 18.43
CA THR A 41 -20.44 32.67 18.57
C THR A 41 -19.47 31.79 19.35
N LEU A 42 -20.00 30.78 20.04
CA LEU A 42 -19.18 29.76 20.73
C LEU A 42 -18.16 29.11 19.82
N ARG A 43 -18.55 28.82 18.57
CA ARG A 43 -17.66 28.26 17.57
C ARG A 43 -16.49 29.18 17.24
N GLN A 44 -16.75 30.46 17.08
CA GLN A 44 -15.71 31.48 16.81
C GLN A 44 -14.78 31.63 18.01
N ALA A 45 -15.33 31.75 19.21
CA ALA A 45 -14.57 31.85 20.46
C ALA A 45 -13.69 30.60 20.67
N SER A 46 -14.23 29.40 20.45
CA SER A 46 -13.50 28.16 20.56
C SER A 46 -12.34 28.05 19.55
N ASN A 47 -12.55 28.46 18.30
CA ASN A 47 -11.49 28.49 17.28
C ASN A 47 -10.39 29.50 17.65
N ASN A 48 -10.74 30.67 18.16
CA ASN A 48 -9.78 31.67 18.61
C ASN A 48 -9.00 31.19 19.85
N ALA A 49 -9.66 30.49 20.78
CA ALA A 49 -9.01 29.86 21.93
C ALA A 49 -8.01 28.77 21.51
N LEU A 50 -8.36 27.94 20.51
CA LEU A 50 -7.46 26.94 19.95
C LEU A 50 -6.26 27.57 19.26
N ALA A 51 -6.45 28.65 18.52
CA ALA A 51 -5.36 29.38 17.88
C ALA A 51 -4.40 29.99 18.92
N ALA A 52 -4.94 30.55 20.03
CA ALA A 52 -4.14 31.06 21.14
C ALA A 52 -3.35 29.94 21.85
N LEU A 53 -3.99 28.79 22.11
CA LEU A 53 -3.35 27.64 22.71
C LEU A 53 -2.23 27.08 21.78
N ALA A 54 -2.50 26.93 20.50
CA ALA A 54 -1.54 26.50 19.50
C ALA A 54 -0.34 27.47 19.43
N SER A 55 -0.55 28.76 19.54
CA SER A 55 0.52 29.76 19.58
C SER A 55 1.45 29.58 20.78
N GLN A 56 0.91 29.27 21.95
CA GLN A 56 1.73 29.04 23.16
C GLN A 56 2.55 27.73 23.03
N ILE A 57 1.95 26.68 22.53
CA ILE A 57 2.66 25.42 22.26
C ILE A 57 3.75 25.65 21.19
N SER A 58 3.42 26.41 20.16
CA SER A 58 4.32 26.82 19.09
C SER A 58 5.57 27.54 19.61
N THR A 59 5.38 28.51 20.52
CA THR A 59 6.51 29.25 21.11
C THR A 59 7.46 28.32 21.85
N GLN A 60 6.94 27.32 22.53
CA GLN A 60 7.75 26.32 23.24
C GLN A 60 8.48 25.38 22.28
N VAL A 61 7.82 24.96 21.20
CA VAL A 61 8.42 24.14 20.12
C VAL A 61 9.46 24.96 19.36
N GLU A 62 9.16 26.22 19.04
CA GLU A 62 10.05 27.13 18.31
C GLU A 62 11.34 27.42 19.07
N SER A 63 11.27 27.62 20.39
CA SER A 63 12.45 27.84 21.21
C SER A 63 13.40 26.63 21.19
N ASN A 64 12.85 25.41 21.25
CA ASN A 64 13.62 24.19 21.16
C ASN A 64 14.19 23.97 19.76
N PHE A 65 13.43 24.31 18.71
CA PHE A 65 13.88 24.21 17.32
C PHE A 65 14.98 25.20 16.96
N ASN A 66 14.88 26.45 17.42
CA ASN A 66 15.91 27.48 17.15
C ASN A 66 17.24 27.10 17.78
N TYR A 67 17.25 26.44 18.93
CA TYR A 67 18.45 25.91 19.54
C TYR A 67 19.13 24.82 18.67
N LEU A 68 18.34 23.94 18.06
CA LEU A 68 18.82 22.84 17.21
C LEU A 68 19.33 23.34 15.86
N MET A 69 18.67 24.34 15.28
CA MET A 69 19.03 24.89 13.97
C MET A 69 20.32 25.75 14.03
N GLN A 70 20.64 26.33 15.17
CA GLN A 70 21.93 27.03 15.37
C GLN A 70 23.12 26.08 15.34
N GLN A 71 22.93 24.81 15.60
CA GLN A 71 23.98 23.78 15.49
C GLN A 71 24.19 23.25 14.06
N GLU A 72 23.13 23.22 13.23
CA GLU A 72 23.20 22.66 11.87
C GLU A 72 23.49 23.68 10.76
N THR A 73 23.25 24.98 10.97
CA THR A 73 23.31 25.97 9.88
C THR A 73 24.39 27.05 10.08
N LYS A 74 25.51 26.80 9.52
CA LYS A 74 26.30 27.88 8.90
C LYS A 74 25.85 27.98 7.43
N GLY A 75 24.78 28.70 7.13
CA GLY A 75 24.55 29.20 5.79
C GLY A 75 23.23 29.05 5.03
N GLN A 76 22.04 28.85 5.64
CA GLN A 76 20.77 28.89 4.88
C GLN A 76 19.57 29.39 5.71
N ASP A 77 19.38 30.70 5.82
CA ASP A 77 18.35 31.34 6.65
C ASP A 77 16.91 31.29 6.11
N VAL A 78 16.67 31.01 4.83
CA VAL A 78 15.34 31.15 4.21
C VAL A 78 14.47 29.88 4.33
N LYS A 79 15.06 28.71 4.47
CA LYS A 79 14.31 27.44 4.59
C LYS A 79 13.80 27.16 5.99
N THR A 80 14.35 27.80 6.98
CA THR A 80 14.11 27.57 8.41
C THR A 80 12.69 27.95 8.83
N ASN A 81 12.22 29.13 8.44
CA ASN A 81 10.90 29.63 8.84
C ASN A 81 9.73 28.82 8.26
N SER A 82 9.86 28.28 7.04
CA SER A 82 8.80 27.46 6.45
C SER A 82 8.71 26.08 7.11
N GLN A 83 9.83 25.51 7.55
CA GLN A 83 9.86 24.23 8.26
C GLN A 83 9.31 24.38 9.69
N VAL A 84 9.71 25.41 10.42
CA VAL A 84 9.17 25.71 11.75
C VAL A 84 7.66 25.91 11.70
N ASN A 85 7.15 26.68 10.75
CA ASN A 85 5.72 26.91 10.57
C ASN A 85 4.95 25.61 10.21
N SER A 86 5.55 24.71 9.44
CA SER A 86 4.97 23.40 9.13
C SER A 86 4.83 22.53 10.37
N ILE A 87 5.88 22.50 11.21
CA ILE A 87 5.89 21.73 12.45
C ILE A 87 4.88 22.27 13.44
N ILE A 88 4.82 23.58 13.59
CA ILE A 88 3.81 24.28 14.40
C ILE A 88 2.39 23.84 14.01
N LYS A 89 2.09 23.74 12.72
CA LYS A 89 0.79 23.26 12.23
C LYS A 89 0.49 21.82 12.64
N THR A 90 1.46 20.91 12.65
CA THR A 90 1.25 19.52 13.07
C THR A 90 0.88 19.42 14.55
N TYR A 91 1.50 20.25 15.41
CA TYR A 91 1.17 20.31 16.83
C TYR A 91 -0.16 20.97 17.09
N SER A 92 -0.48 22.03 16.37
CA SER A 92 -1.78 22.69 16.42
C SER A 92 -2.91 21.67 16.17
N HIS A 93 -2.79 20.82 15.16
CA HIS A 93 -3.80 19.82 14.83
C HIS A 93 -3.95 18.72 15.90
N THR A 94 -2.85 18.23 16.46
CA THR A 94 -2.87 17.23 17.54
C THR A 94 -3.43 17.83 18.84
N THR A 95 -3.10 19.09 19.13
CA THR A 95 -3.60 19.81 20.29
C THR A 95 -5.10 20.08 20.20
N HIS A 96 -5.62 20.38 19.01
CA HIS A 96 -7.07 20.55 18.77
C HIS A 96 -7.92 19.39 19.27
N ARG A 97 -7.37 18.16 19.29
CA ARG A 97 -8.10 16.96 19.71
C ARG A 97 -8.03 16.68 21.20
N ASN A 98 -6.93 17.08 21.82
CA ASN A 98 -6.63 16.72 23.21
C ASN A 98 -6.90 17.90 24.17
N ALA A 99 -7.12 19.10 23.63
CA ALA A 99 -7.45 20.26 24.45
C ALA A 99 -8.89 20.24 24.94
N THR A 100 -9.05 20.39 26.24
CA THR A 100 -10.37 20.48 26.88
C THR A 100 -10.94 21.87 26.66
N GLU A 101 -12.26 21.95 26.49
CA GLU A 101 -13.00 23.22 26.34
C GLU A 101 -13.72 23.61 27.63
N LEU A 102 -13.63 24.89 27.99
CA LEU A 102 -14.36 25.47 29.08
C LEU A 102 -15.04 26.76 28.59
N VAL A 103 -16.37 26.74 28.52
CA VAL A 103 -17.17 27.93 28.15
C VAL A 103 -17.29 28.83 29.36
N ILE A 104 -16.79 30.07 29.24
CA ILE A 104 -16.81 31.09 30.30
C ILE A 104 -18.02 32.01 30.15
N GLU A 105 -18.30 32.43 28.91
CA GLU A 105 -19.42 33.28 28.55
C GLU A 105 -20.08 32.78 27.28
N ASP A 106 -21.41 32.81 27.24
CA ASP A 106 -22.20 32.35 26.12
C ASP A 106 -22.45 33.44 25.08
N GLU A 107 -23.03 33.08 23.96
CA GLU A 107 -23.39 34.00 22.87
C GLU A 107 -24.29 35.14 23.40
N PRO A 108 -24.18 36.37 22.87
CA PRO A 108 -23.44 36.83 21.69
C PRO A 108 -21.99 37.25 21.96
N ASN A 109 -21.52 37.27 23.19
CA ASN A 109 -20.14 37.65 23.56
C ASN A 109 -19.37 36.44 24.07
N ALA A 110 -19.39 35.37 23.30
CA ALA A 110 -18.84 34.10 23.72
C ALA A 110 -17.36 34.19 24.09
N THR A 111 -17.02 33.61 25.24
CA THR A 111 -15.65 33.49 25.74
C THR A 111 -15.37 32.03 26.10
N VAL A 112 -14.33 31.47 25.51
CA VAL A 112 -13.96 30.07 25.68
C VAL A 112 -12.50 29.96 26.08
N LEU A 113 -12.19 29.11 27.05
CA LEU A 113 -10.83 28.67 27.36
C LEU A 113 -10.62 27.27 26.77
N ARG A 114 -9.52 27.09 26.03
CA ARG A 114 -8.98 25.79 25.69
C ARG A 114 -7.72 25.54 26.49
N TYR A 115 -7.59 24.37 27.07
CA TYR A 115 -6.44 24.03 27.90
C TYR A 115 -6.03 22.58 27.76
N ILE A 116 -4.75 22.31 27.98
CA ILE A 116 -4.16 20.97 27.99
C ILE A 116 -3.16 20.90 29.15
N LEU A 117 -3.06 19.72 29.79
CA LEU A 117 -1.97 19.46 30.74
C LEU A 117 -0.65 19.34 29.98
N LYS A 118 0.42 19.92 30.48
CA LYS A 118 1.77 19.76 29.92
C LYS A 118 2.17 18.29 29.87
N SER A 119 1.83 17.52 30.91
CA SER A 119 2.10 16.08 30.95
C SER A 119 1.34 15.29 29.85
N ASP A 120 0.19 15.77 29.40
CA ASP A 120 -0.54 15.13 28.31
C ASP A 120 0.08 15.50 26.95
N LEU A 121 0.62 16.70 26.82
CA LEU A 121 1.42 17.08 25.67
C LEU A 121 2.71 16.26 25.60
N ASP A 122 3.40 16.07 26.73
CA ASP A 122 4.59 15.23 26.81
C ASP A 122 4.30 13.77 26.40
N LYS A 123 3.15 13.23 26.81
CA LYS A 123 2.70 11.90 26.36
C LYS A 123 2.52 11.83 24.84
N ILE A 124 1.99 12.87 24.21
CA ILE A 124 1.85 12.93 22.75
C ILE A 124 3.23 12.86 22.09
N PHE A 125 4.22 13.58 22.63
CA PHE A 125 5.58 13.54 22.13
C PHE A 125 6.23 12.17 22.33
N GLU A 126 6.09 11.56 23.51
CA GLU A 126 6.61 10.22 23.75
C GLU A 126 5.97 9.16 22.85
N GLN A 127 4.69 9.24 22.59
CA GLN A 127 4.01 8.35 21.63
C GLN A 127 4.58 8.51 20.21
N ARG A 128 4.85 9.74 19.79
CA ARG A 128 5.47 10.00 18.49
C ARG A 128 6.89 9.47 18.42
N LYS A 129 7.69 9.58 19.50
CA LYS A 129 9.01 8.97 19.61
C LYS A 129 8.94 7.46 19.47
N MET A 130 8.00 6.81 20.15
CA MET A 130 7.81 5.36 20.00
C MET A 130 7.51 4.94 18.57
N LYS A 131 6.66 5.70 17.86
CA LYS A 131 6.41 5.44 16.44
C LYS A 131 7.64 5.64 15.56
N VAL A 132 8.43 6.67 15.82
CA VAL A 132 9.71 6.89 15.11
C VAL A 132 10.60 5.66 15.24
N LEU A 133 10.75 5.14 16.47
CA LEU A 133 11.56 3.93 16.73
C LEU A 133 10.96 2.69 16.05
N GLU A 134 9.65 2.54 16.05
CA GLU A 134 8.95 1.45 15.38
C GLU A 134 9.22 1.47 13.87
N TYR A 135 9.01 2.63 13.21
CA TYR A 135 9.29 2.76 11.78
C TYR A 135 10.76 2.53 11.46
N ALA A 136 11.68 3.07 12.26
CA ALA A 136 13.12 2.87 12.04
C ALA A 136 13.53 1.40 12.19
N SER A 137 12.99 0.70 13.19
CA SER A 137 13.23 -0.73 13.42
C SER A 137 12.63 -1.59 12.31
N ASN A 138 11.42 -1.26 11.86
CA ASN A 138 10.78 -1.95 10.74
C ASN A 138 11.59 -1.76 9.44
N ALA A 139 12.09 -0.55 9.21
CA ALA A 139 12.91 -0.24 8.04
C ALA A 139 14.20 -1.10 8.01
N GLU A 140 14.91 -1.22 9.14
CA GLU A 140 16.10 -2.07 9.25
C GLU A 140 15.78 -3.55 8.97
N LYS A 141 14.66 -4.03 9.52
CA LYS A 141 14.19 -5.39 9.26
C LYS A 141 13.86 -5.62 7.80
N TYR A 142 13.10 -4.71 7.17
CA TYR A 142 12.76 -4.81 5.76
C TYR A 142 13.99 -4.77 4.85
N GLU A 143 14.98 -3.94 5.18
CA GLU A 143 16.24 -3.91 4.43
C GLU A 143 16.98 -5.27 4.50
N LYS A 144 17.08 -5.87 5.71
CA LYS A 144 17.68 -7.20 5.90
C LYS A 144 16.93 -8.29 5.13
N ASP A 145 15.61 -8.19 5.06
CA ASP A 145 14.74 -9.12 4.34
C ASP A 145 14.73 -8.86 2.81
N GLY A 146 15.49 -7.86 2.33
CA GLY A 146 15.53 -7.48 0.91
C GLY A 146 14.28 -6.72 0.41
N LYS A 147 13.38 -6.34 1.31
CA LYS A 147 12.16 -5.55 1.01
C LYS A 147 12.49 -4.06 0.98
N VAL A 148 13.22 -3.66 -0.06
CA VAL A 148 13.87 -2.34 -0.14
C VAL A 148 12.86 -1.20 -0.24
N ALA A 149 11.76 -1.41 -0.93
CA ALA A 149 10.68 -0.41 -1.04
C ALA A 149 10.05 -0.13 0.33
N ASP A 150 9.70 -1.19 1.07
CA ASP A 150 9.15 -1.09 2.43
C ASP A 150 10.15 -0.43 3.40
N ALA A 151 11.45 -0.74 3.23
CA ALA A 151 12.52 -0.12 4.02
C ALA A 151 12.60 1.38 3.78
N LEU A 152 12.63 1.82 2.51
CA LEU A 152 12.67 3.25 2.14
C LEU A 152 11.45 4.01 2.65
N SER A 153 10.24 3.46 2.47
CA SER A 153 9.00 4.08 2.97
C SER A 153 9.00 4.20 4.49
N SER A 154 9.47 3.17 5.19
CA SER A 154 9.55 3.18 6.66
C SER A 154 10.61 4.16 7.18
N TYR A 155 11.77 4.25 6.54
CA TYR A 155 12.77 5.27 6.87
C TYR A 155 12.26 6.69 6.61
N TYR A 156 11.53 6.89 5.52
CA TYR A 156 10.92 8.18 5.21
C TYR A 156 9.89 8.58 6.27
N ALA A 157 8.99 7.66 6.65
CA ALA A 157 8.01 7.89 7.70
C ALA A 157 8.69 8.21 9.04
N ALA A 158 9.72 7.44 9.44
CA ALA A 158 10.49 7.70 10.63
C ALA A 158 11.12 9.10 10.61
N LEU A 159 11.72 9.50 9.50
CA LEU A 159 12.36 10.82 9.37
C LEU A 159 11.35 11.96 9.38
N ALA A 160 10.18 11.80 8.75
CA ALA A 160 9.11 12.78 8.77
C ALA A 160 8.61 13.03 10.20
N LEU A 161 8.31 11.95 10.93
CA LEU A 161 7.89 12.03 12.34
C LEU A 161 9.01 12.60 13.23
N LEU A 162 10.25 12.15 13.04
CA LEU A 162 11.41 12.61 13.82
C LEU A 162 11.61 14.14 13.69
N ARG A 163 11.47 14.67 12.48
CA ARG A 163 11.56 16.12 12.23
C ARG A 163 10.41 16.89 12.82
N SER A 164 9.32 16.24 13.17
CA SER A 164 8.19 16.86 13.86
C SER A 164 8.31 16.85 15.38
N LEU A 165 9.38 16.28 15.94
CA LEU A 165 9.65 16.26 17.38
C LEU A 165 10.54 17.45 17.79
N PRO A 166 10.27 18.09 18.95
CA PRO A 166 11.10 19.18 19.45
C PRO A 166 12.56 18.80 19.69
N ASP A 167 12.78 17.57 20.17
CA ASP A 167 14.09 16.99 20.49
C ASP A 167 14.52 15.89 19.49
N GLY A 168 13.92 15.88 18.31
CA GLY A 168 14.15 14.83 17.31
C GLY A 168 15.60 14.69 16.85
N SER A 169 16.38 15.78 16.84
CA SER A 169 17.81 15.74 16.48
C SER A 169 18.67 15.05 17.53
N GLU A 170 18.24 15.01 18.79
CA GLU A 170 18.96 14.39 19.90
C GLU A 170 18.56 12.93 20.11
N MET A 171 17.53 12.47 19.39
CA MET A 171 17.00 11.13 19.52
C MET A 171 18.00 10.08 19.08
N LYS A 172 18.27 9.12 19.96
CA LYS A 172 19.22 8.04 19.76
C LYS A 172 18.53 6.70 19.64
N ILE A 173 19.15 5.80 18.91
CA ILE A 173 18.77 4.38 18.84
C ILE A 173 19.98 3.51 19.13
N ARG A 174 19.77 2.39 19.79
CA ARG A 174 20.79 1.38 20.02
C ARG A 174 20.58 0.23 19.04
N LEU A 175 21.47 0.10 18.07
CA LEU A 175 21.45 -0.97 17.07
C LEU A 175 22.50 -2.02 17.39
N GLY A 176 22.06 -3.18 17.87
CA GLY A 176 22.93 -4.32 18.15
C GLY A 176 24.09 -3.96 19.07
N PHE A 177 25.32 -4.29 18.66
CA PHE A 177 26.57 -4.03 19.41
C PHE A 177 27.21 -2.67 19.12
N SER A 178 26.65 -1.88 18.21
CA SER A 178 27.27 -0.64 17.69
C SER A 178 27.13 0.58 18.61
N GLY A 179 26.53 0.42 19.79
CA GLY A 179 26.29 1.52 20.72
C GLY A 179 25.11 2.42 20.32
N GLU A 180 24.96 3.52 21.05
CA GLU A 180 23.91 4.51 20.76
C GLU A 180 24.35 5.45 19.62
N GLN A 181 23.47 5.61 18.62
CA GLN A 181 23.69 6.49 17.48
C GLN A 181 22.54 7.48 17.35
N LEU A 182 22.81 8.69 16.88
CA LEU A 182 21.79 9.67 16.54
C LEU A 182 20.95 9.14 15.38
N LEU A 183 19.64 9.14 15.57
CA LEU A 183 18.71 8.50 14.64
C LEU A 183 18.59 9.25 13.31
N MET A 184 18.58 10.58 13.34
CA MET A 184 18.41 11.39 12.11
C MET A 184 19.53 11.19 11.09
N PRO A 185 20.82 11.32 11.43
CA PRO A 185 21.92 11.04 10.51
C PRO A 185 21.98 9.55 10.12
N LEU A 186 21.63 8.64 11.02
CA LEU A 186 21.60 7.21 10.72
C LEU A 186 20.57 6.87 9.64
N ILE A 187 19.33 7.37 9.77
CA ILE A 187 18.29 7.18 8.76
C ILE A 187 18.74 7.75 7.41
N SER A 188 19.26 8.97 7.40
CA SER A 188 19.76 9.61 6.18
C SER A 188 20.88 8.80 5.51
N LYS A 189 21.78 8.25 6.31
CA LYS A 189 22.84 7.36 5.83
C LYS A 189 22.26 6.09 5.21
N ASN A 190 21.35 5.40 5.92
CA ASN A 190 20.78 4.14 5.45
C ASN A 190 19.98 4.31 4.17
N VAL A 191 19.18 5.39 4.05
CA VAL A 191 18.49 5.71 2.80
C VAL A 191 19.45 5.95 1.64
N ASN A 192 20.52 6.73 1.86
CA ASN A 192 21.54 6.96 0.85
C ASN A 192 22.27 5.65 0.47
N ASP A 193 22.56 4.80 1.45
CA ASP A 193 23.19 3.49 1.20
C ASP A 193 22.28 2.61 0.33
N ILE A 194 20.98 2.57 0.62
CA ILE A 194 20.01 1.84 -0.21
C ILE A 194 20.02 2.40 -1.63
N LEU A 195 19.82 3.70 -1.80
CA LEU A 195 19.74 4.34 -3.12
C LEU A 195 21.03 4.18 -3.94
N ASN A 196 22.18 4.19 -3.28
CA ASN A 196 23.48 3.98 -3.94
C ASN A 196 23.70 2.53 -4.41
N HIS A 197 23.00 1.56 -3.82
CA HIS A 197 23.12 0.15 -4.18
C HIS A 197 21.93 -0.38 -5.01
N ILE A 198 20.98 0.50 -5.36
CA ILE A 198 19.96 0.19 -6.36
C ILE A 198 20.61 0.30 -7.74
N THR A 199 20.47 -0.76 -8.51
CA THR A 199 20.90 -0.81 -9.91
C THR A 199 19.69 -1.00 -10.80
N LEU A 200 19.60 -0.21 -11.88
CA LEU A 200 18.61 -0.39 -12.94
C LEU A 200 19.36 -0.77 -14.21
N LYS A 201 19.08 -1.96 -14.70
CA LYS A 201 19.67 -2.47 -15.96
C LYS A 201 18.59 -2.62 -17.01
N THR A 202 18.92 -2.30 -18.24
CA THR A 202 18.07 -2.62 -19.38
C THR A 202 18.16 -4.11 -19.65
N GLU A 203 17.04 -4.82 -19.51
CA GLU A 203 16.93 -6.24 -19.86
C GLU A 203 16.56 -6.42 -21.32
N ALA A 204 15.61 -5.61 -21.83
CA ALA A 204 15.18 -5.61 -23.22
C ALA A 204 14.67 -4.23 -23.65
N MET A 205 14.68 -3.97 -24.94
CA MET A 205 14.05 -2.79 -25.54
C MET A 205 13.21 -3.21 -26.74
N GLU A 206 12.03 -2.62 -26.86
CA GLU A 206 11.09 -2.88 -27.94
C GLU A 206 10.55 -1.57 -28.49
N ASP A 207 10.71 -1.36 -29.80
CA ASP A 207 10.16 -0.19 -30.48
C ASP A 207 8.82 -0.56 -31.13
N ASN A 208 7.74 0.09 -30.70
CA ASN A 208 6.38 -0.09 -31.21
C ASN A 208 5.89 1.22 -31.84
N GLY A 209 6.33 1.51 -33.05
CA GLY A 209 6.01 2.75 -33.74
C GLY A 209 6.68 3.96 -33.08
N ASP A 210 5.86 4.88 -32.54
CA ASP A 210 6.34 6.12 -31.92
C ASP A 210 6.79 5.93 -30.45
N GLU A 211 6.50 4.76 -29.86
CA GLU A 211 6.84 4.45 -28.47
C GLU A 211 7.91 3.38 -28.38
N ARG A 212 8.81 3.56 -27.44
CA ARG A 212 9.83 2.59 -27.03
C ARG A 212 9.54 2.11 -25.62
N THR A 213 9.42 0.80 -25.44
CA THR A 213 9.31 0.17 -24.13
C THR A 213 10.67 -0.41 -23.74
N ILE A 214 11.15 -0.04 -22.57
CA ILE A 214 12.42 -0.49 -21.98
C ILE A 214 12.06 -1.37 -20.79
N LEU A 215 12.40 -2.64 -20.85
CA LEU A 215 12.28 -3.54 -19.72
C LEU A 215 13.46 -3.34 -18.79
N LEU A 216 13.18 -3.18 -17.51
CA LEU A 216 14.16 -2.95 -16.46
C LEU A 216 14.31 -4.16 -15.55
N ASN A 217 15.55 -4.48 -15.24
CA ASN A 217 15.89 -5.27 -14.07
C ASN A 217 16.33 -4.31 -12.97
N VAL A 218 15.56 -4.28 -11.88
CA VAL A 218 15.82 -3.44 -10.70
C VAL A 218 16.35 -4.34 -9.59
N ALA A 219 17.58 -4.10 -9.16
CA ALA A 219 18.21 -4.92 -8.14
C ALA A 219 18.81 -4.07 -7.01
N TYR A 220 18.83 -4.64 -5.81
CA TYR A 220 19.52 -4.11 -4.64
C TYR A 220 20.58 -5.09 -4.17
N LYS A 221 21.84 -4.65 -4.15
CA LYS A 221 23.00 -5.51 -3.80
C LYS A 221 22.99 -6.85 -4.56
N GLY A 222 22.61 -6.81 -5.84
CA GLY A 222 22.56 -7.97 -6.73
C GLY A 222 21.34 -8.89 -6.57
N LYS A 223 20.39 -8.58 -5.68
CA LYS A 223 19.12 -9.30 -5.53
C LYS A 223 17.96 -8.46 -6.09
N PRO A 224 16.88 -9.07 -6.60
CA PRO A 224 15.72 -8.33 -7.09
C PRO A 224 15.17 -7.36 -6.02
N ALA A 225 14.96 -6.10 -6.40
CA ALA A 225 14.32 -5.10 -5.55
C ALA A 225 12.80 -5.20 -5.70
N VAL A 226 12.16 -5.94 -4.80
CA VAL A 226 10.72 -6.24 -4.87
C VAL A 226 9.89 -4.99 -4.59
N ASN A 227 8.85 -4.77 -5.40
CA ASN A 227 7.89 -3.66 -5.28
C ASN A 227 8.54 -2.26 -5.27
N PHE A 228 9.71 -2.12 -5.85
CA PHE A 228 10.42 -0.85 -5.90
C PHE A 228 9.68 0.14 -6.79
N ASN A 229 9.35 1.30 -6.24
CA ASN A 229 8.60 2.34 -6.94
C ASN A 229 9.54 3.39 -7.52
N TYR A 230 9.24 3.82 -8.74
CA TYR A 230 10.00 4.85 -9.44
C TYR A 230 9.09 5.67 -10.37
N THR A 231 9.56 6.87 -10.71
CA THR A 231 8.98 7.72 -11.76
C THR A 231 10.06 8.07 -12.76
N TYR A 232 9.69 8.40 -13.98
CA TYR A 232 10.64 8.86 -14.99
C TYR A 232 10.08 10.04 -15.79
N TYR A 233 10.96 10.81 -16.41
CA TYR A 233 10.59 11.90 -17.31
C TYR A 233 10.68 11.41 -18.74
N ASP A 234 9.54 11.45 -19.46
CA ASP A 234 9.39 10.90 -20.82
C ASP A 234 9.80 11.88 -21.94
N GLY A 235 10.32 13.04 -21.56
CA GLY A 235 10.64 14.13 -22.48
C GLY A 235 9.61 15.26 -22.46
N ASN A 236 8.38 15.01 -22.04
CA ASN A 236 7.28 15.98 -21.93
C ASN A 236 6.79 16.14 -20.50
N ARG A 237 6.61 15.03 -19.79
CA ARG A 237 6.07 15.02 -18.43
C ARG A 237 6.74 13.93 -17.60
N ARG A 238 6.54 14.00 -16.29
CA ARG A 238 6.89 12.91 -15.40
C ARG A 238 5.81 11.84 -15.47
N SER A 239 6.24 10.58 -15.49
CA SER A 239 5.33 9.43 -15.50
C SER A 239 4.50 9.36 -14.22
N ASP A 240 3.41 8.59 -14.25
CA ASP A 240 2.81 8.07 -13.04
C ASP A 240 3.82 7.16 -12.31
N VAL A 241 3.54 6.83 -11.04
CA VAL A 241 4.40 5.95 -10.26
C VAL A 241 4.38 4.54 -10.85
N CYS A 242 5.55 4.05 -11.25
CA CYS A 242 5.76 2.70 -11.72
C CYS A 242 6.28 1.82 -10.58
N SER A 243 5.86 0.57 -10.51
CA SER A 243 6.33 -0.40 -9.51
C SER A 243 7.03 -1.55 -10.19
N ALA A 244 8.27 -1.82 -9.81
CA ALA A 244 8.97 -3.04 -10.19
C ALA A 244 8.55 -4.18 -9.27
N LYS A 245 7.78 -5.15 -9.80
CA LYS A 245 7.43 -6.39 -9.10
C LYS A 245 8.57 -7.39 -9.29
N ASP A 246 8.96 -8.07 -8.22
CA ASP A 246 10.05 -9.06 -8.23
C ASP A 246 11.34 -8.56 -8.94
N GLY A 247 11.58 -7.25 -8.89
CA GLY A 247 12.71 -6.61 -9.55
C GLY A 247 12.52 -6.35 -11.05
N THR A 248 11.37 -6.62 -11.64
CA THR A 248 11.08 -6.33 -13.05
C THR A 248 10.16 -5.13 -13.17
N GLY A 249 10.58 -4.12 -13.93
CA GLY A 249 9.80 -2.92 -14.22
C GLY A 249 9.85 -2.53 -15.68
N ASP A 250 9.14 -1.48 -16.08
CA ASP A 250 9.16 -0.95 -17.44
C ASP A 250 9.20 0.57 -17.50
N ILE A 251 9.77 1.09 -18.57
CA ILE A 251 9.73 2.50 -18.95
C ILE A 251 9.23 2.60 -20.39
N THR A 252 8.21 3.40 -20.62
CA THR A 252 7.73 3.68 -21.98
C THR A 252 7.96 5.15 -22.30
N VAL A 253 8.72 5.40 -23.36
CA VAL A 253 9.11 6.74 -23.82
C VAL A 253 8.94 6.86 -25.34
N PRO A 254 8.81 8.09 -25.89
CA PRO A 254 8.87 8.28 -27.34
C PRO A 254 10.18 7.72 -27.93
N THR A 255 10.11 7.09 -29.10
CA THR A 255 11.31 6.56 -29.80
C THR A 255 12.32 7.67 -30.12
N SER A 256 11.86 8.91 -30.26
CA SER A 256 12.69 10.10 -30.47
C SER A 256 13.48 10.55 -29.24
N LEU A 257 13.13 10.05 -28.03
CA LEU A 257 13.81 10.44 -26.80
C LEU A 257 15.23 9.88 -26.78
N ASN A 258 16.21 10.76 -26.58
CA ASN A 258 17.57 10.32 -26.28
C ASN A 258 17.63 9.74 -24.86
N LEU A 259 17.87 8.45 -24.76
CA LEU A 259 17.89 7.73 -23.48
C LEU A 259 18.99 8.23 -22.52
N SER A 260 20.01 8.97 -23.00
CA SER A 260 20.97 9.62 -22.10
C SER A 260 20.36 10.74 -21.26
N LYS A 261 19.22 11.27 -21.69
CA LYS A 261 18.44 12.30 -20.98
C LYS A 261 17.31 11.72 -20.13
N LEU A 262 17.18 10.38 -20.09
CA LEU A 262 16.19 9.72 -19.26
C LEU A 262 16.48 10.00 -17.78
N ASP A 263 15.54 10.61 -17.11
CA ASP A 263 15.64 11.02 -15.70
C ASP A 263 14.70 10.14 -14.87
N ILE A 264 15.26 9.18 -14.13
CA ILE A 264 14.52 8.22 -13.32
C ILE A 264 14.73 8.58 -11.85
N HIS A 265 13.64 8.63 -11.10
CA HIS A 265 13.66 8.89 -9.67
C HIS A 265 13.06 7.73 -8.89
N ALA A 266 13.68 7.37 -7.77
CA ALA A 266 13.06 6.49 -6.80
C ALA A 266 11.84 7.21 -6.19
N GLU A 267 10.74 6.50 -6.09
CA GLU A 267 9.53 6.97 -5.44
C GLU A 267 9.33 6.20 -4.13
N TYR A 268 9.46 6.90 -3.01
CA TYR A 268 9.37 6.31 -1.68
C TYR A 268 8.54 7.17 -0.71
N ILE A 269 7.85 8.18 -1.25
CA ILE A 269 6.91 8.98 -0.47
C ILE A 269 5.71 8.11 -0.14
N CYS A 270 5.54 7.85 1.16
CA CYS A 270 4.50 6.96 1.67
C CYS A 270 3.16 7.68 1.82
N GLU A 271 2.63 8.28 0.75
CA GLU A 271 1.30 8.89 0.80
C GLU A 271 0.21 7.86 1.12
N ASP A 272 0.38 6.62 0.69
CA ASP A 272 -0.59 5.55 0.93
C ASP A 272 -0.45 5.00 2.35
N GLU A 273 0.75 4.77 2.84
CA GLU A 273 1.00 4.37 4.22
C GLU A 273 0.50 5.41 5.21
N ALA A 274 0.60 6.70 4.87
CA ALA A 274 0.04 7.78 5.67
C ALA A 274 -1.49 7.71 5.80
N ASN A 275 -2.20 7.03 4.89
CA ASN A 275 -3.64 6.80 5.04
C ASN A 275 -3.98 5.88 6.21
N TYR A 276 -3.05 5.05 6.68
CA TYR A 276 -3.23 4.12 7.81
C TYR A 276 -2.79 4.72 9.12
N ASP A 277 -1.77 5.56 9.08
CA ASP A 277 -1.27 6.27 10.24
C ASP A 277 -1.70 7.73 10.19
N ARG A 278 -2.79 8.02 10.91
CA ARG A 278 -3.35 9.37 10.94
C ARG A 278 -2.35 10.42 11.44
N GLU A 279 -1.46 10.05 12.35
CA GLU A 279 -0.46 10.96 12.86
C GLU A 279 0.62 11.22 11.81
N LEU A 280 1.07 10.17 11.12
CA LEU A 280 1.96 10.31 9.98
C LEU A 280 1.31 11.16 8.88
N ARG A 281 0.02 10.96 8.59
CA ARG A 281 -0.72 11.77 7.63
C ARG A 281 -0.73 13.25 8.00
N GLU A 282 -1.04 13.56 9.24
CA GLU A 282 -1.04 14.94 9.74
C GLU A 282 0.34 15.60 9.64
N VAL A 283 1.39 14.83 9.91
CA VAL A 283 2.76 15.31 9.74
C VAL A 283 3.08 15.55 8.26
N LEU A 284 2.79 14.61 7.37
CA LEU A 284 3.07 14.73 5.94
C LEU A 284 2.24 15.83 5.25
N ASP A 285 0.98 16.02 5.66
CA ASP A 285 0.12 17.08 5.12
C ASP A 285 0.62 18.49 5.52
N ASN A 286 1.39 18.61 6.60
CA ASN A 286 1.85 19.86 7.16
C ASN A 286 3.38 20.08 7.11
N THR A 287 4.17 19.07 6.77
CA THR A 287 5.61 19.21 6.58
C THR A 287 5.97 19.22 5.10
N THR A 288 6.85 20.14 4.72
CA THR A 288 7.45 20.10 3.39
C THR A 288 8.24 18.80 3.21
N ALA A 289 8.12 18.21 2.02
CA ALA A 289 8.80 16.98 1.65
C ALA A 289 10.25 16.95 2.17
N VAL A 290 10.59 15.87 2.84
CA VAL A 290 11.94 15.67 3.37
C VAL A 290 12.87 15.50 2.17
N PRO A 291 13.83 16.41 1.92
CA PRO A 291 14.71 16.25 0.79
C PRO A 291 15.73 15.17 1.13
N PHE A 292 15.46 13.91 0.76
CA PHE A 292 16.57 13.01 0.55
C PHE A 292 17.35 13.51 -0.65
N ARG A 293 18.66 13.68 -0.48
CA ARG A 293 19.53 14.03 -1.59
C ARG A 293 19.43 12.93 -2.63
N THR A 294 19.00 13.20 -3.80
CA THR A 294 19.02 12.35 -4.99
C THR A 294 18.25 11.02 -4.87
N ALA A 295 16.96 11.09 -5.07
CA ALA A 295 16.18 9.94 -5.53
C ALA A 295 16.48 9.59 -7.00
N ARG A 296 17.43 10.28 -7.65
CA ARG A 296 17.77 10.08 -9.06
C ARG A 296 18.58 8.81 -9.24
N LEU A 297 18.10 7.95 -10.14
CA LEU A 297 18.70 6.67 -10.47
C LEU A 297 19.32 6.71 -11.87
N LYS A 298 20.40 5.98 -12.05
CA LYS A 298 21.05 5.84 -13.37
C LYS A 298 20.66 4.52 -14.00
N LEU A 299 20.23 4.58 -15.25
CA LEU A 299 20.02 3.38 -16.06
C LEU A 299 21.37 2.90 -16.56
N GLU A 300 21.80 1.71 -16.10
CA GLU A 300 22.96 1.01 -16.63
C GLU A 300 22.58 0.36 -17.96
N ARG A 301 23.38 0.59 -18.98
CA ARG A 301 23.21 -0.02 -20.29
C ARG A 301 24.29 -1.06 -20.49
N ASP A 302 23.87 -2.28 -20.74
CA ASP A 302 24.77 -3.24 -21.37
C ASP A 302 25.06 -2.75 -22.80
N LYS A 303 26.32 -2.77 -23.21
CA LYS A 303 26.79 -2.20 -24.48
C LYS A 303 26.17 -2.84 -25.73
N GLU A 304 25.36 -3.90 -25.58
CA GLU A 304 24.83 -4.74 -26.66
C GLU A 304 23.30 -4.87 -26.76
N VAL A 305 22.51 -4.17 -25.93
CA VAL A 305 21.06 -4.23 -26.11
C VAL A 305 20.66 -3.35 -27.29
N LYS A 306 20.60 -3.95 -28.47
CA LYS A 306 20.02 -3.33 -29.67
C LYS A 306 18.50 -3.32 -29.52
N ALA A 307 17.87 -2.19 -29.85
CA ALA A 307 16.41 -2.13 -30.01
C ALA A 307 15.99 -3.21 -31.02
N THR A 308 15.15 -4.15 -30.60
CA THR A 308 14.63 -5.16 -31.51
C THR A 308 13.38 -4.59 -32.16
N PRO A 309 13.32 -4.44 -33.49
CA PRO A 309 12.07 -4.08 -34.17
C PRO A 309 11.02 -5.13 -33.88
N ALA A 310 9.73 -4.76 -33.88
CA ALA A 310 8.62 -5.70 -33.70
C ALA A 310 8.84 -6.94 -34.58
N ILE A 311 9.01 -8.09 -33.94
CA ILE A 311 9.56 -9.30 -34.57
C ILE A 311 8.59 -9.84 -35.61
N ASN A 312 9.06 -9.99 -36.85
CA ASN A 312 8.34 -10.71 -37.93
C ASN A 312 8.11 -12.18 -37.55
N ASN A 313 6.97 -12.72 -37.98
CA ASN A 313 6.52 -14.09 -37.65
C ASN A 313 7.53 -15.23 -37.95
N GLU A 314 8.46 -15.03 -38.87
CA GLU A 314 9.50 -16.02 -39.20
C GLU A 314 10.62 -16.11 -38.16
N ALA A 315 10.99 -14.99 -37.52
CA ALA A 315 11.98 -14.99 -36.42
C ALA A 315 11.45 -15.66 -35.15
N ARG A 316 10.13 -15.72 -34.96
CA ARG A 316 9.47 -16.36 -33.81
C ARG A 316 9.54 -17.87 -33.81
N ALA A 317 9.51 -18.52 -34.99
CA ALA A 317 9.69 -19.94 -35.09
C ALA A 317 11.10 -20.37 -34.63
N ILE A 318 12.09 -19.52 -34.85
CA ILE A 318 13.49 -19.76 -34.44
C ILE A 318 13.64 -19.54 -32.93
N VAL A 319 12.95 -18.53 -32.35
CA VAL A 319 12.98 -18.26 -30.89
C VAL A 319 12.21 -19.35 -30.13
N ALA A 320 11.09 -19.85 -30.67
CA ALA A 320 10.35 -20.95 -30.06
C ALA A 320 11.19 -22.25 -30.03
N SER A 321 11.96 -22.54 -31.09
CA SER A 321 12.89 -23.68 -31.11
C SER A 321 14.11 -23.45 -30.20
N ALA A 322 14.57 -22.22 -30.04
CA ALA A 322 15.64 -21.85 -29.09
C ALA A 322 15.18 -21.93 -27.64
N ALA A 323 13.92 -21.57 -27.33
CA ALA A 323 13.34 -21.68 -25.98
C ALA A 323 13.24 -23.15 -25.54
N THR A 324 12.98 -24.07 -26.47
CA THR A 324 13.02 -25.53 -26.21
C THR A 324 14.45 -26.01 -25.94
N ALA A 325 15.44 -25.40 -26.58
CA ALA A 325 16.86 -25.73 -26.38
C ALA A 325 17.44 -25.05 -25.11
N TYR A 326 16.93 -23.86 -24.71
CA TYR A 326 17.38 -23.14 -23.51
C TYR A 326 16.92 -23.84 -22.22
N ASN A 327 15.77 -24.52 -22.22
CA ASN A 327 15.33 -25.36 -21.11
C ASN A 327 16.21 -26.62 -20.89
N ALA A 328 17.07 -26.95 -21.83
CA ALA A 328 18.00 -28.07 -21.72
C ALA A 328 19.41 -27.69 -21.21
N GLY A 329 19.74 -26.40 -21.05
CA GLY A 329 21.13 -25.96 -20.87
C GLY A 329 21.47 -25.03 -19.74
N SER A 330 20.52 -24.41 -19.01
CA SER A 330 20.85 -23.56 -17.85
C SER A 330 20.52 -24.29 -16.56
N GLY A 331 21.57 -24.77 -15.89
CA GLY A 331 21.51 -25.50 -14.64
C GLY A 331 21.12 -24.66 -13.41
N THR A 332 20.03 -23.95 -13.47
CA THR A 332 19.23 -23.59 -12.30
C THR A 332 18.11 -24.62 -12.26
N ILE A 333 18.16 -25.50 -11.29
CA ILE A 333 17.11 -26.46 -10.98
C ILE A 333 15.82 -25.66 -10.74
N LEU A 334 15.07 -25.40 -11.81
CA LEU A 334 13.63 -25.26 -11.71
C LEU A 334 13.16 -26.67 -11.32
N GLU A 335 12.94 -26.89 -10.02
CA GLU A 335 12.23 -28.09 -9.57
C GLU A 335 11.03 -28.24 -10.48
N ALA A 336 10.88 -29.43 -11.07
CA ALA A 336 9.85 -29.71 -12.06
C ALA A 336 8.50 -29.31 -11.46
N ILE A 337 7.86 -28.30 -12.03
CA ILE A 337 6.53 -27.89 -11.60
C ILE A 337 5.60 -29.10 -11.83
N PRO A 338 4.90 -29.57 -10.81
CA PRO A 338 4.02 -30.73 -10.95
C PRO A 338 3.02 -30.55 -12.09
N ASN A 339 2.73 -31.60 -12.82
CA ASN A 339 1.76 -31.65 -13.93
C ASN A 339 2.07 -30.72 -15.14
N SER A 340 3.34 -30.34 -15.34
CA SER A 340 3.74 -29.60 -16.54
C SER A 340 3.53 -30.41 -17.80
N LEU A 341 2.88 -29.80 -18.81
CA LEU A 341 2.78 -30.33 -20.17
C LEU A 341 4.10 -30.15 -20.90
N GLN A 342 4.50 -31.13 -21.69
CA GLN A 342 5.73 -31.07 -22.47
C GLN A 342 5.52 -31.62 -23.88
N GLY A 343 6.42 -31.25 -24.79
CA GLY A 343 6.42 -31.78 -26.15
C GLY A 343 5.15 -31.45 -26.94
N ASP A 344 4.63 -32.46 -27.67
CA ASP A 344 3.50 -32.27 -28.57
C ASP A 344 2.18 -31.93 -27.88
N GLU A 345 2.05 -32.22 -26.57
CA GLU A 345 0.86 -31.86 -25.77
C GLU A 345 0.68 -30.34 -25.64
N VAL A 346 1.75 -29.57 -25.77
CA VAL A 346 1.75 -28.10 -25.61
C VAL A 346 1.32 -27.38 -26.90
N THR A 347 1.58 -27.99 -28.05
CA THR A 347 1.47 -27.34 -29.37
C THR A 347 0.14 -26.62 -29.62
N PRO A 348 -1.05 -27.19 -29.36
CA PRO A 348 -2.32 -26.53 -29.64
C PRO A 348 -2.51 -25.29 -28.76
N TYR A 349 -2.10 -25.35 -27.49
CA TYR A 349 -2.22 -24.26 -26.54
C TYR A 349 -1.20 -23.14 -26.80
N LEU A 350 0.03 -23.53 -27.17
CA LEU A 350 1.09 -22.61 -27.53
C LEU A 350 0.69 -21.70 -28.71
N SER A 351 0.09 -22.30 -29.76
CA SER A 351 -0.38 -21.54 -30.91
C SER A 351 -1.44 -20.51 -30.54
N THR A 352 -2.39 -20.86 -29.66
CA THR A 352 -3.40 -19.94 -29.15
C THR A 352 -2.75 -18.79 -28.38
N MET A 353 -1.83 -19.09 -27.47
CA MET A 353 -1.20 -18.07 -26.62
C MET A 353 -0.25 -17.14 -27.39
N GLN A 354 0.40 -17.63 -28.45
CA GLN A 354 1.19 -16.79 -29.36
C GLN A 354 0.33 -15.77 -30.11
N LYS A 355 -0.88 -16.16 -30.53
CA LYS A 355 -1.83 -15.22 -31.14
C LYS A 355 -2.31 -14.19 -30.14
N VAL A 356 -2.57 -14.59 -28.89
CA VAL A 356 -2.94 -13.67 -27.81
C VAL A 356 -1.82 -12.67 -27.54
N GLU A 357 -0.58 -13.14 -27.44
CA GLU A 357 0.59 -12.28 -27.29
C GLU A 357 0.68 -11.24 -28.41
N LEU A 358 0.55 -11.69 -29.67
CA LEU A 358 0.60 -10.81 -30.82
C LEU A 358 -0.51 -9.76 -30.80
N ALA A 359 -1.73 -10.16 -30.45
CA ALA A 359 -2.87 -9.26 -30.36
C ALA A 359 -2.69 -8.19 -29.26
N ILE A 360 -2.10 -8.56 -28.13
CA ILE A 360 -1.79 -7.61 -27.05
C ILE A 360 -0.73 -6.61 -27.51
N ARG A 361 0.35 -7.07 -28.16
CA ARG A 361 1.40 -6.19 -28.70
C ARG A 361 0.87 -5.22 -29.75
N GLN A 362 0.01 -5.69 -30.64
CA GLN A 362 -0.59 -4.89 -31.71
C GLN A 362 -1.81 -4.10 -31.26
N LYS A 363 -2.28 -4.27 -30.03
CA LYS A 363 -3.54 -3.68 -29.52
C LYS A 363 -4.75 -4.06 -30.40
N ASN A 364 -4.69 -5.21 -31.07
CA ASN A 364 -5.75 -5.75 -31.93
C ASN A 364 -6.51 -6.87 -31.24
N TYR A 365 -7.30 -6.51 -30.25
CA TYR A 365 -7.98 -7.45 -29.36
C TYR A 365 -9.12 -8.22 -30.03
N THR A 366 -9.75 -7.66 -31.03
CA THR A 366 -10.88 -8.29 -31.74
C THR A 366 -10.45 -9.50 -32.58
N SER A 367 -9.21 -9.51 -33.06
CA SER A 367 -8.67 -10.57 -33.92
C SER A 367 -8.58 -11.95 -33.25
N ILE A 368 -8.61 -11.98 -31.91
CA ILE A 368 -8.44 -13.22 -31.14
C ILE A 368 -9.72 -13.68 -30.45
N LYS A 369 -10.85 -12.99 -30.67
CA LYS A 369 -12.11 -13.29 -29.97
C LYS A 369 -12.55 -14.74 -30.16
N GLU A 370 -12.27 -15.35 -31.31
CA GLU A 370 -12.59 -16.74 -31.60
C GLU A 370 -11.84 -17.76 -30.71
N HIS A 371 -10.72 -17.35 -30.10
CA HIS A 371 -9.92 -18.20 -29.22
C HIS A 371 -10.42 -18.19 -27.76
N PHE A 372 -11.49 -17.48 -27.47
CA PHE A 372 -12.07 -17.34 -26.13
C PHE A 372 -13.47 -17.92 -26.05
N THR A 373 -13.89 -18.30 -24.85
CA THR A 373 -15.32 -18.34 -24.54
C THR A 373 -15.88 -16.93 -24.37
N PRO A 374 -17.19 -16.71 -24.45
CA PRO A 374 -17.78 -15.38 -24.24
C PRO A 374 -17.37 -14.75 -22.89
N GLU A 375 -17.34 -15.55 -21.82
CA GLU A 375 -16.96 -15.14 -20.47
C GLU A 375 -15.46 -14.83 -20.40
N GLY A 376 -14.63 -15.70 -20.97
CA GLY A 376 -13.17 -15.50 -21.04
C GLY A 376 -12.80 -14.23 -21.80
N TYR A 377 -13.50 -13.96 -22.93
CA TYR A 377 -13.27 -12.72 -23.69
C TYR A 377 -13.70 -11.47 -22.92
N ALA A 378 -14.82 -11.52 -22.21
CA ALA A 378 -15.26 -10.41 -21.38
C ALA A 378 -14.25 -10.09 -20.25
N MET A 379 -13.63 -11.12 -19.67
CA MET A 379 -12.55 -10.94 -18.69
C MET A 379 -11.29 -10.36 -19.34
N PHE A 380 -10.92 -10.88 -20.51
CA PHE A 380 -9.78 -10.37 -21.28
C PHE A 380 -9.95 -8.89 -21.63
N ASP A 381 -11.09 -8.52 -22.19
CA ASP A 381 -11.38 -7.13 -22.55
C ASP A 381 -11.30 -6.22 -21.35
N LYS A 382 -11.86 -6.64 -20.22
CA LYS A 382 -11.87 -5.84 -18.98
C LYS A 382 -10.48 -5.72 -18.35
N LEU A 383 -9.69 -6.80 -18.29
CA LEU A 383 -8.36 -6.77 -17.70
C LEU A 383 -7.33 -6.15 -18.63
N ILE A 384 -7.28 -6.60 -19.86
CA ILE A 384 -6.17 -6.28 -20.77
C ILE A 384 -6.43 -4.99 -21.53
N HIS A 385 -7.60 -4.83 -22.11
CA HIS A 385 -7.93 -3.65 -22.89
C HIS A 385 -8.17 -2.42 -22.00
N TYR A 386 -9.15 -2.50 -21.07
CA TYR A 386 -9.41 -1.37 -20.16
C TYR A 386 -8.29 -1.12 -19.15
N GLY A 387 -7.57 -2.16 -18.73
CA GLY A 387 -6.39 -2.04 -17.90
C GLY A 387 -5.18 -1.48 -18.62
N LYS A 388 -5.28 -1.20 -19.94
CA LYS A 388 -4.16 -0.74 -20.78
C LYS A 388 -2.92 -1.58 -20.60
N ALA A 389 -3.12 -2.90 -20.56
CA ALA A 389 -2.06 -3.85 -20.28
C ALA A 389 -0.98 -3.81 -21.36
N LYS A 390 0.28 -3.86 -20.92
CA LYS A 390 1.45 -3.97 -21.80
C LYS A 390 2.25 -5.18 -21.38
N LEU A 391 2.69 -5.97 -22.35
CA LEU A 391 3.65 -7.04 -22.11
C LEU A 391 5.00 -6.44 -21.75
N LEU A 392 5.59 -6.88 -20.64
CA LEU A 392 6.90 -6.40 -20.20
C LEU A 392 8.05 -7.07 -20.93
N ARG A 393 7.86 -8.33 -21.28
CA ARG A 393 8.82 -9.15 -22.02
C ARG A 393 8.10 -10.24 -22.81
N ALA A 394 8.82 -10.91 -23.69
CA ALA A 394 8.32 -12.13 -24.32
C ALA A 394 7.97 -13.16 -23.22
N PRO A 395 6.72 -13.64 -23.17
CA PRO A 395 6.30 -14.55 -22.13
C PRO A 395 7.04 -15.89 -22.25
N GLN A 396 7.56 -16.36 -21.13
CA GLN A 396 8.11 -17.73 -21.04
C GLN A 396 6.98 -18.68 -20.65
N LEU A 397 6.21 -19.08 -21.64
CA LEU A 397 4.98 -19.85 -21.44
C LEU A 397 5.25 -21.19 -20.78
N THR A 398 4.58 -21.44 -19.67
CA THR A 398 4.54 -22.74 -19.01
C THR A 398 3.10 -23.22 -18.96
N PHE A 399 2.87 -24.48 -19.28
CA PHE A 399 1.55 -25.10 -19.32
C PHE A 399 1.46 -26.21 -18.28
N GLN A 400 0.38 -26.23 -17.52
CA GLN A 400 0.11 -27.18 -16.45
C GLN A 400 -1.27 -27.77 -16.62
N LYS A 401 -1.42 -29.08 -16.33
CA LYS A 401 -2.75 -29.70 -16.23
C LYS A 401 -3.41 -29.28 -14.92
N GLY A 402 -4.54 -28.59 -15.02
CA GLY A 402 -5.42 -28.27 -13.91
C GLY A 402 -6.52 -29.32 -13.74
N ASP A 403 -7.52 -29.05 -12.90
CA ASP A 403 -8.70 -29.90 -12.71
C ASP A 403 -9.69 -29.72 -13.86
N GLY A 404 -9.36 -30.32 -15.00
CA GLY A 404 -10.19 -30.31 -16.20
C GLY A 404 -9.88 -29.19 -17.20
N ASP A 405 -8.91 -28.37 -16.93
CA ASP A 405 -8.41 -27.28 -17.78
C ASP A 405 -6.88 -27.35 -17.95
N ILE A 406 -6.36 -26.47 -18.77
CA ILE A 406 -4.93 -26.22 -18.93
C ILE A 406 -4.63 -24.80 -18.49
N VAL A 407 -3.67 -24.66 -17.59
CA VAL A 407 -3.27 -23.38 -17.03
C VAL A 407 -1.98 -22.92 -17.70
N CYS A 408 -2.02 -21.77 -18.36
CA CYS A 408 -0.85 -21.12 -18.95
C CYS A 408 -0.40 -19.96 -18.06
N ARG A 409 0.86 -19.96 -17.66
CA ARG A 409 1.48 -18.99 -16.77
C ARG A 409 2.61 -18.22 -17.44
N SER A 410 3.09 -17.19 -16.78
CA SER A 410 4.25 -16.38 -17.16
C SER A 410 3.99 -15.35 -18.25
N PHE A 411 2.84 -14.65 -18.14
CA PHE A 411 2.55 -13.44 -18.90
C PHE A 411 2.75 -12.20 -18.01
N PRO A 412 3.98 -11.71 -17.81
CA PRO A 412 4.22 -10.50 -17.02
C PRO A 412 3.74 -9.27 -17.78
N MET A 413 2.82 -8.54 -17.16
CA MET A 413 2.20 -7.35 -17.74
C MET A 413 2.20 -6.20 -16.76
N SER A 414 2.31 -4.98 -17.29
CA SER A 414 2.00 -3.77 -16.55
C SER A 414 0.58 -3.28 -16.86
N PHE A 415 -0.08 -2.73 -15.86
CA PHE A 415 -1.45 -2.24 -15.94
C PHE A 415 -1.52 -0.78 -15.50
N SER A 416 -2.22 0.03 -16.29
CA SER A 416 -2.38 1.47 -16.06
C SER A 416 -3.85 1.85 -16.20
N PHE A 417 -4.65 1.58 -15.16
CA PHE A 417 -6.07 1.93 -15.15
C PHE A 417 -6.29 3.44 -15.13
N ASN A 418 -7.38 3.90 -15.74
CA ASN A 418 -7.75 5.31 -15.66
C ASN A 418 -8.00 5.72 -14.21
N GLY A 419 -7.61 6.95 -13.85
CA GLY A 419 -7.77 7.46 -12.48
C GLY A 419 -6.79 6.89 -11.45
N ASN A 420 -5.94 5.94 -11.84
CA ASN A 420 -4.87 5.42 -11.00
C ASN A 420 -3.56 6.17 -11.25
N ARG A 421 -2.88 6.58 -10.17
CA ARG A 421 -1.54 7.18 -10.24
C ARG A 421 -0.41 6.15 -10.27
N ARG A 422 -0.72 4.86 -10.16
CA ARG A 422 0.26 3.77 -10.12
C ARG A 422 0.07 2.81 -11.27
N THR A 423 1.17 2.37 -11.83
CA THR A 423 1.23 1.22 -12.74
C THR A 423 1.50 -0.03 -11.92
N PHE A 424 0.67 -1.05 -12.08
CA PHE A 424 0.87 -2.35 -11.43
C PHE A 424 1.54 -3.31 -12.39
N VAL A 425 2.43 -4.14 -11.86
CA VAL A 425 2.99 -5.29 -12.58
C VAL A 425 2.39 -6.56 -12.02
N GLU A 426 1.77 -7.34 -12.87
CA GLU A 426 1.13 -8.61 -12.51
C GLU A 426 1.48 -9.69 -13.54
N ASP A 427 1.67 -10.92 -13.09
CA ASP A 427 1.66 -12.06 -13.96
C ASP A 427 0.21 -12.43 -14.28
N VAL A 428 -0.14 -12.54 -15.57
CA VAL A 428 -1.47 -12.97 -16.00
C VAL A 428 -1.43 -14.46 -16.28
N VAL A 429 -2.38 -15.17 -15.69
CA VAL A 429 -2.58 -16.61 -15.85
C VAL A 429 -3.80 -16.80 -16.75
N PHE A 430 -3.69 -17.66 -17.75
CA PHE A 430 -4.78 -18.01 -18.65
C PHE A 430 -5.21 -19.45 -18.42
N HIS A 431 -6.50 -19.66 -18.28
CA HIS A 431 -7.12 -20.98 -18.22
C HIS A 431 -7.69 -21.32 -19.58
N LEU A 432 -7.34 -22.49 -20.10
CA LEU A 432 -7.78 -22.96 -21.41
C LEU A 432 -8.57 -24.27 -21.25
N SER A 433 -9.63 -24.42 -22.01
CA SER A 433 -10.33 -25.69 -22.14
C SER A 433 -9.44 -26.70 -22.86
N LYS A 434 -9.80 -27.97 -22.81
CA LYS A 434 -9.10 -29.04 -23.55
C LYS A 434 -9.09 -28.81 -25.06
N GLU A 435 -10.06 -28.08 -25.58
CA GLU A 435 -10.19 -27.67 -26.98
C GLU A 435 -9.35 -26.44 -27.33
N GLY A 436 -8.59 -25.89 -26.36
CA GLY A 436 -7.70 -24.73 -26.54
C GLY A 436 -8.39 -23.37 -26.53
N LYS A 437 -9.67 -23.28 -26.06
CA LYS A 437 -10.36 -22.02 -25.86
C LYS A 437 -10.02 -21.42 -24.49
N ILE A 438 -9.72 -20.13 -24.43
CA ILE A 438 -9.48 -19.43 -23.17
C ILE A 438 -10.81 -19.19 -22.47
N THR A 439 -10.94 -19.72 -21.27
CA THR A 439 -12.17 -19.71 -20.47
C THR A 439 -12.12 -18.65 -19.36
N GLU A 440 -10.93 -18.41 -18.82
CA GLU A 440 -10.74 -17.51 -17.68
C GLU A 440 -9.34 -16.90 -17.68
N LEU A 441 -9.20 -15.73 -17.08
CA LEU A 441 -7.92 -15.07 -16.78
C LEU A 441 -7.83 -14.80 -15.30
N ALA A 442 -6.63 -14.92 -14.74
CA ALA A 442 -6.39 -14.58 -13.35
C ALA A 442 -5.09 -13.76 -13.19
N PHE A 443 -5.03 -12.94 -12.14
CA PHE A 443 -3.78 -12.37 -11.66
C PHE A 443 -3.05 -13.41 -10.83
N GLY A 444 -1.88 -13.82 -11.28
CA GLY A 444 -1.06 -14.82 -10.63
C GLY A 444 -0.61 -14.41 -9.22
N LEU A 445 -0.39 -15.38 -8.38
CA LEU A 445 0.33 -15.20 -7.13
C LEU A 445 1.79 -14.90 -7.42
N ASN A 446 2.48 -14.24 -6.48
CA ASN A 446 3.92 -14.08 -6.60
C ASN A 446 4.64 -15.44 -6.46
N LYS A 447 5.85 -15.52 -7.01
CA LYS A 447 6.64 -16.78 -7.02
C LYS A 447 6.87 -17.35 -5.62
N THR A 448 7.11 -16.48 -4.64
CA THR A 448 7.32 -16.91 -3.24
C THR A 448 6.07 -17.58 -2.70
N ALA A 449 4.89 -16.97 -2.88
CA ALA A 449 3.63 -17.55 -2.43
C ALA A 449 3.29 -18.87 -3.12
N VAL A 450 3.54 -18.97 -4.43
CA VAL A 450 3.37 -20.22 -5.16
C VAL A 450 4.32 -21.29 -4.62
N ASN A 451 5.60 -20.98 -4.47
CA ASN A 451 6.60 -21.91 -3.94
C ASN A 451 6.26 -22.39 -2.54
N ASP A 452 5.83 -21.49 -1.64
CA ASP A 452 5.40 -21.85 -0.30
C ASP A 452 4.26 -22.88 -0.30
N ILE A 453 3.33 -22.76 -1.24
CA ILE A 453 2.23 -23.70 -1.39
C ILE A 453 2.73 -25.02 -2.00
N MET A 454 3.53 -24.94 -3.05
CA MET A 454 3.99 -26.10 -3.81
C MET A 454 5.00 -26.98 -3.05
N GLN A 455 5.79 -26.42 -2.14
CA GLN A 455 6.77 -27.17 -1.33
C GLN A 455 6.17 -27.90 -0.13
N ARG A 456 4.86 -27.81 0.12
CA ARG A 456 4.23 -28.47 1.27
C ARG A 456 4.06 -29.97 1.01
N GLY A 457 5.06 -30.74 1.40
CA GLY A 457 5.13 -32.19 1.14
C GLY A 457 4.00 -33.04 1.76
N ALA A 458 3.25 -32.50 2.73
CA ALA A 458 2.12 -33.22 3.34
C ALA A 458 0.81 -33.17 2.50
N TRP A 459 0.80 -32.43 1.39
CA TRP A 459 -0.38 -32.26 0.52
C TRP A 459 -0.18 -32.91 -0.83
N SER A 460 -1.28 -33.38 -1.42
CA SER A 460 -1.24 -33.83 -2.83
C SER A 460 -0.98 -32.66 -3.78
N ASP A 461 -0.40 -32.93 -4.93
CA ASP A 461 -0.16 -31.93 -5.98
C ASP A 461 -1.47 -31.25 -6.41
N GLU A 462 -2.55 -32.04 -6.50
CA GLU A 462 -3.88 -31.56 -6.81
C GLU A 462 -4.38 -30.55 -5.78
N ALA A 463 -4.27 -30.84 -4.49
CA ALA A 463 -4.68 -29.92 -3.43
C ALA A 463 -3.89 -28.60 -3.46
N ARG A 464 -2.60 -28.67 -3.78
CA ARG A 464 -1.74 -27.49 -3.94
C ARG A 464 -2.17 -26.63 -5.12
N MET A 465 -2.45 -27.24 -6.26
CA MET A 465 -2.90 -26.54 -7.47
C MET A 465 -4.27 -25.89 -7.26
N VAL A 466 -5.22 -26.60 -6.66
CA VAL A 466 -6.55 -26.06 -6.33
C VAL A 466 -6.43 -24.84 -5.42
N MET A 467 -5.53 -24.88 -4.45
CA MET A 467 -5.26 -23.75 -3.55
C MET A 467 -4.72 -22.53 -4.29
N VAL A 468 -3.72 -22.74 -5.16
CA VAL A 468 -3.15 -21.64 -5.96
C VAL A 468 -4.22 -21.04 -6.86
N ASN A 469 -4.94 -21.85 -7.61
CA ASN A 469 -5.99 -21.40 -8.54
C ASN A 469 -7.11 -20.64 -7.78
N PHE A 470 -7.51 -21.13 -6.61
CA PHE A 470 -8.52 -20.47 -5.79
C PHE A 470 -8.08 -19.06 -5.35
N LEU A 471 -6.86 -18.93 -4.84
CA LEU A 471 -6.34 -17.63 -4.38
C LEU A 471 -6.15 -16.64 -5.55
N GLU A 472 -5.73 -17.12 -6.70
CA GLU A 472 -5.61 -16.33 -7.93
C GLU A 472 -6.98 -15.85 -8.43
N SER A 473 -7.96 -16.76 -8.47
CA SER A 473 -9.34 -16.41 -8.84
C SER A 473 -10.01 -15.47 -7.83
N TYR A 474 -9.78 -15.67 -6.53
CA TYR A 474 -10.24 -14.78 -5.47
C TYR A 474 -9.71 -13.35 -5.68
N LYS A 475 -8.39 -13.21 -5.81
CA LYS A 475 -7.72 -11.92 -6.07
C LYS A 475 -8.29 -11.23 -7.31
N THR A 476 -8.41 -11.99 -8.40
CA THR A 476 -8.90 -11.49 -9.68
C THR A 476 -10.37 -11.08 -9.65
N ALA A 477 -11.19 -11.79 -8.89
CA ALA A 477 -12.60 -11.46 -8.74
C ALA A 477 -12.83 -10.07 -8.13
N TYR A 478 -11.96 -9.66 -7.20
CA TYR A 478 -12.00 -8.29 -6.67
C TYR A 478 -11.56 -7.26 -7.71
N ALA A 479 -10.48 -7.54 -8.44
CA ALA A 479 -9.99 -6.65 -9.49
C ALA A 479 -11.03 -6.44 -10.61
N LEU A 480 -11.72 -7.51 -11.00
CA LEU A 480 -12.80 -7.48 -11.99
C LEU A 480 -14.18 -7.09 -11.42
N LYS A 481 -14.27 -6.91 -10.09
CA LYS A 481 -15.52 -6.60 -9.38
C LYS A 481 -16.63 -7.63 -9.61
N ARG A 482 -16.28 -8.93 -9.66
CA ARG A 482 -17.20 -10.05 -9.91
C ARG A 482 -17.95 -10.42 -8.64
N LEU A 483 -18.97 -9.63 -8.30
CA LEU A 483 -19.81 -9.86 -7.10
C LEU A 483 -20.53 -11.20 -7.11
N ASP A 484 -20.97 -11.67 -8.27
CA ASP A 484 -21.59 -12.98 -8.48
C ASP A 484 -20.66 -14.13 -8.08
N TYR A 485 -19.43 -14.10 -8.60
CA TYR A 485 -18.39 -15.07 -8.25
C TYR A 485 -18.04 -14.98 -6.75
N ILE A 486 -17.75 -13.77 -6.24
CA ILE A 486 -17.42 -13.57 -4.83
C ILE A 486 -18.57 -14.10 -3.94
N SER A 487 -19.81 -13.82 -4.30
CA SER A 487 -20.96 -14.35 -3.57
C SER A 487 -21.02 -15.88 -3.62
N SER A 488 -20.66 -16.51 -4.74
CA SER A 488 -20.75 -17.96 -4.94
C SER A 488 -19.74 -18.75 -4.11
N ILE A 489 -18.58 -18.16 -3.80
CA ILE A 489 -17.51 -18.80 -3.01
C ILE A 489 -17.67 -18.64 -1.49
N PHE A 490 -18.64 -17.90 -1.01
CA PHE A 490 -18.95 -17.81 0.42
C PHE A 490 -20.10 -18.72 0.80
N SER A 491 -19.98 -19.42 1.93
CA SER A 491 -21.11 -20.09 2.56
C SER A 491 -22.25 -19.09 2.85
N ASN A 492 -23.48 -19.56 2.85
CA ASN A 492 -24.62 -18.72 3.25
C ASN A 492 -24.52 -18.27 4.70
N ASP A 493 -23.92 -19.13 5.55
CA ASP A 493 -23.69 -18.88 6.97
C ASP A 493 -22.27 -18.38 7.25
N ALA A 494 -21.58 -17.86 6.24
CA ALA A 494 -20.20 -17.41 6.40
C ALA A 494 -20.08 -16.35 7.50
N LEU A 495 -19.12 -16.54 8.39
CA LEU A 495 -18.73 -15.57 9.39
C LEU A 495 -17.73 -14.59 8.79
N ILE A 496 -18.14 -13.34 8.68
CA ILE A 496 -17.28 -12.28 8.14
C ILE A 496 -16.99 -11.27 9.25
N ILE A 497 -15.71 -11.06 9.55
CA ILE A 497 -15.24 -10.15 10.59
C ILE A 497 -14.32 -9.13 9.94
N THR A 498 -14.62 -7.86 10.12
CA THR A 498 -13.75 -6.77 9.63
C THR A 498 -13.31 -5.93 10.82
N GLY A 499 -12.01 -5.86 11.03
CA GLY A 499 -11.37 -4.95 11.96
C GLY A 499 -11.25 -3.55 11.35
N SER A 500 -11.55 -2.54 12.13
CA SER A 500 -11.30 -1.15 11.80
C SER A 500 -10.78 -0.41 13.01
N TYR A 501 -9.87 0.55 12.78
CA TYR A 501 -9.44 1.40 13.89
C TYR A 501 -10.60 2.22 14.42
N VAL A 502 -10.77 2.22 15.75
CA VAL A 502 -11.77 3.07 16.40
C VAL A 502 -11.34 4.52 16.20
N LYS A 503 -12.16 5.27 15.46
CA LYS A 503 -12.01 6.73 15.48
C LYS A 503 -12.37 7.16 16.89
N SER A 504 -11.40 7.67 17.67
CA SER A 504 -11.64 8.25 18.97
C SER A 504 -12.51 9.51 18.77
N THR A 505 -13.83 9.33 18.81
CA THR A 505 -14.74 10.43 19.10
C THR A 505 -14.63 10.64 20.60
N GLY A 506 -14.05 11.81 20.99
CA GLY A 506 -13.78 12.11 22.38
C GLY A 506 -14.96 11.79 23.29
N ASN A 507 -14.75 10.83 24.15
CA ASN A 507 -15.15 10.74 25.54
C ASN A 507 -14.92 9.33 26.08
N LYS A 508 -14.24 9.27 27.20
CA LYS A 508 -14.06 8.24 28.23
C LYS A 508 -12.81 7.39 28.14
N GLU A 509 -12.01 7.62 29.20
CA GLU A 509 -11.16 6.68 29.93
C GLU A 509 -10.54 5.55 29.09
N VAL A 510 -9.45 5.85 28.42
CA VAL A 510 -8.52 4.86 27.94
C VAL A 510 -7.30 4.92 28.85
N GLY A 511 -7.07 3.84 29.58
CA GLY A 511 -5.90 3.66 30.40
C GLY A 511 -4.57 3.78 29.61
N PRO A 512 -3.41 3.73 30.26
CA PRO A 512 -2.11 4.17 29.72
C PRO A 512 -1.49 3.24 28.65
N THR A 513 -2.25 2.39 28.00
CA THR A 513 -1.76 1.54 26.91
C THR A 513 -2.34 2.02 25.59
N ASN A 514 -1.52 2.74 24.81
CA ASN A 514 -1.84 3.20 23.44
C ASN A 514 -1.83 2.06 22.42
N LEU A 515 -2.57 1.01 22.71
CA LEU A 515 -2.94 0.04 21.69
C LEU A 515 -4.06 0.69 20.86
N ARG A 516 -3.84 0.90 19.57
CA ARG A 516 -4.90 1.25 18.65
C ARG A 516 -5.99 0.21 18.81
N HIS A 517 -7.12 0.56 19.42
CA HIS A 517 -8.22 -0.36 19.57
C HIS A 517 -8.80 -0.67 18.20
N VAL A 518 -8.63 -1.88 17.76
CA VAL A 518 -9.29 -2.40 16.58
C VAL A 518 -10.70 -2.83 17.00
N LYS A 519 -11.71 -2.20 16.41
CA LYS A 519 -13.10 -2.63 16.56
C LYS A 519 -13.40 -3.69 15.52
N TYR A 520 -13.75 -4.88 15.95
CA TYR A 520 -14.19 -5.95 15.07
C TYR A 520 -15.70 -5.89 14.87
N THR A 521 -16.11 -5.85 13.63
CA THR A 521 -17.54 -5.86 13.23
C THR A 521 -17.85 -7.18 12.55
N ARG A 522 -18.83 -7.90 13.07
CA ARG A 522 -19.36 -9.09 12.42
C ARG A 522 -20.39 -8.71 11.38
N GLN A 523 -20.34 -9.37 10.25
CA GLN A 523 -21.26 -9.18 9.14
C GLN A 523 -21.76 -10.53 8.63
N THR A 524 -22.99 -10.58 8.20
CA THR A 524 -23.50 -11.69 7.39
C THR A 524 -23.00 -11.58 5.96
N LYS A 525 -23.04 -12.67 5.20
CA LYS A 525 -22.75 -12.66 3.76
C LYS A 525 -23.52 -11.56 3.03
N ALA A 526 -24.82 -11.42 3.30
CA ALA A 526 -25.67 -10.40 2.65
C ALA A 526 -25.20 -8.97 2.95
N GLN A 527 -24.85 -8.68 4.20
CA GLN A 527 -24.33 -7.37 4.60
C GLN A 527 -22.98 -7.07 3.94
N TYR A 528 -22.09 -8.06 3.91
CA TYR A 528 -20.80 -7.94 3.27
C TYR A 528 -20.93 -7.69 1.75
N MET A 529 -21.78 -8.46 1.05
CA MET A 529 -22.02 -8.27 -0.38
C MET A 529 -22.63 -6.90 -0.70
N LYS A 530 -23.50 -6.38 0.19
CA LYS A 530 -24.04 -5.02 0.06
C LYS A 530 -22.93 -3.97 0.18
N SER A 531 -22.08 -4.09 1.19
CA SER A 531 -20.95 -3.17 1.39
C SER A 531 -19.96 -3.24 0.23
N LEU A 532 -19.65 -4.44 -0.24
CA LEU A 532 -18.72 -4.66 -1.35
C LEU A 532 -19.28 -4.09 -2.67
N ARG A 533 -20.60 -4.22 -2.91
CA ARG A 533 -21.26 -3.60 -4.08
C ARG A 533 -21.10 -2.08 -4.07
N ALA A 534 -21.30 -1.43 -2.92
CA ALA A 534 -21.12 0.00 -2.77
C ALA A 534 -19.64 0.40 -3.00
N CYS A 535 -18.72 -0.36 -2.44
CA CYS A 535 -17.27 -0.16 -2.65
C CYS A 535 -16.90 -0.27 -4.14
N PHE A 536 -17.38 -1.30 -4.82
CA PHE A 536 -17.09 -1.50 -6.26
C PHE A 536 -17.72 -0.42 -7.16
N ALA A 537 -18.86 0.12 -6.77
CA ALA A 537 -19.51 1.21 -7.50
C ALA A 537 -18.76 2.54 -7.35
N SER A 538 -18.12 2.76 -6.20
CA SER A 538 -17.43 4.02 -5.89
C SER A 538 -15.96 4.05 -6.35
N ASN A 539 -15.39 2.92 -6.74
CA ASN A 539 -13.99 2.83 -7.17
C ASN A 539 -13.90 2.39 -8.62
N GLU A 540 -13.04 3.00 -9.39
CA GLU A 540 -12.82 2.62 -10.79
C GLU A 540 -12.07 1.29 -10.90
N TYR A 541 -11.08 1.08 -10.05
CA TYR A 541 -10.33 -0.17 -9.97
C TYR A 541 -10.17 -0.63 -8.52
N VAL A 542 -9.91 -1.92 -8.37
CA VAL A 542 -9.48 -2.56 -7.13
C VAL A 542 -8.31 -3.48 -7.48
N ASN A 543 -7.24 -3.41 -6.75
CA ASN A 543 -6.13 -4.35 -6.84
C ASN A 543 -5.82 -4.93 -5.45
N ILE A 544 -5.63 -6.24 -5.40
CA ILE A 544 -5.25 -6.96 -4.19
C ILE A 544 -3.91 -7.63 -4.46
N HIS A 545 -2.95 -7.38 -3.60
CA HIS A 545 -1.67 -8.05 -3.60
C HIS A 545 -1.55 -8.94 -2.37
N PHE A 546 -1.11 -10.19 -2.57
CA PHE A 546 -0.83 -11.16 -1.51
C PHE A 546 0.67 -11.26 -1.32
N ALA A 547 1.16 -10.88 -0.14
CA ALA A 547 2.57 -10.97 0.20
C ALA A 547 2.87 -12.34 0.86
N ASP A 548 2.97 -12.39 2.17
CA ASP A 548 3.28 -13.61 2.89
C ASP A 548 2.01 -14.42 3.17
N ASN A 549 2.05 -15.73 3.06
CA ASN A 549 0.94 -16.59 3.44
C ASN A 549 1.39 -17.71 4.40
N ILE A 550 0.50 -18.05 5.33
CA ILE A 550 0.64 -19.18 6.22
C ILE A 550 -0.62 -20.03 6.07
N ILE A 551 -0.46 -21.27 5.61
CA ILE A 551 -1.58 -22.16 5.40
C ILE A 551 -1.49 -23.32 6.38
N ARG A 552 -2.59 -23.62 7.06
CA ARG A 552 -2.70 -24.72 8.01
C ARG A 552 -3.95 -25.53 7.69
N ARG A 553 -3.80 -26.85 7.67
CA ARG A 553 -4.91 -27.79 7.52
C ARG A 553 -5.57 -28.03 8.87
N SER A 554 -6.88 -28.18 8.92
CA SER A 554 -7.59 -28.60 10.12
C SER A 554 -7.16 -30.00 10.56
N GLY A 555 -7.00 -30.18 11.87
CA GLY A 555 -6.71 -31.50 12.44
C GLY A 555 -7.95 -32.41 12.50
N SER A 556 -9.15 -31.84 12.51
CA SER A 556 -10.42 -32.56 12.62
C SER A 556 -11.06 -32.86 11.25
N ASN A 557 -10.87 -31.98 10.26
CA ASN A 557 -11.42 -32.14 8.92
C ASN A 557 -10.36 -31.93 7.85
N PRO A 558 -9.98 -32.99 7.09
CA PRO A 558 -8.91 -32.94 6.10
C PRO A 558 -9.19 -32.03 4.90
N ASN A 559 -10.43 -31.59 4.69
CA ASN A 559 -10.83 -30.72 3.58
C ASN A 559 -10.82 -29.23 3.97
N ILE A 560 -10.67 -28.93 5.26
CA ILE A 560 -10.71 -27.53 5.76
C ILE A 560 -9.30 -27.00 5.96
N TYR A 561 -9.05 -25.81 5.38
CA TYR A 561 -7.79 -25.09 5.45
C TYR A 561 -8.00 -23.68 5.97
N GLY A 562 -7.14 -23.26 6.89
CA GLY A 562 -7.02 -21.88 7.33
C GLY A 562 -5.84 -21.22 6.62
N ILE A 563 -6.07 -20.08 5.98
CA ILE A 563 -5.06 -19.32 5.24
C ILE A 563 -4.96 -17.95 5.87
N GLN A 564 -3.79 -17.62 6.41
CA GLN A 564 -3.44 -16.27 6.84
C GLN A 564 -2.58 -15.62 5.75
N ILE A 565 -2.98 -14.43 5.32
CA ILE A 565 -2.33 -13.72 4.21
C ILE A 565 -2.04 -12.29 4.66
N LYS A 566 -0.81 -11.82 4.46
CA LYS A 566 -0.54 -10.39 4.46
C LYS A 566 -1.04 -9.84 3.13
N GLN A 567 -2.07 -9.00 3.19
CA GLN A 567 -2.74 -8.47 2.00
C GLN A 567 -2.55 -6.96 1.93
N ASP A 568 -2.17 -6.49 0.75
CA ASP A 568 -2.28 -5.09 0.37
C ASP A 568 -3.53 -4.92 -0.50
N TYR A 569 -4.34 -3.94 -0.19
CA TYR A 569 -5.54 -3.60 -0.94
C TYR A 569 -5.41 -2.18 -1.47
N TYR A 570 -5.62 -1.99 -2.76
CA TYR A 570 -5.57 -0.69 -3.41
C TYR A 570 -6.82 -0.46 -4.24
N SER A 571 -7.36 0.75 -4.16
CA SER A 571 -8.46 1.21 -5.02
C SER A 571 -8.20 2.65 -5.46
N SER A 572 -9.05 3.19 -6.31
CA SER A 572 -8.90 4.57 -6.78
C SER A 572 -8.95 5.63 -5.66
N SER A 573 -9.53 5.31 -4.52
CA SER A 573 -9.73 6.26 -3.41
C SER A 573 -9.17 5.81 -2.06
N TYR A 574 -8.69 4.56 -1.97
CA TYR A 574 -8.32 3.95 -0.69
C TYR A 574 -7.27 2.86 -0.91
N GLY A 575 -6.35 2.77 0.01
CA GLY A 575 -5.41 1.67 0.09
C GLY A 575 -5.23 1.22 1.53
N ASP A 576 -5.00 -0.08 1.81
CA ASP A 576 -4.62 -0.60 3.12
C ASP A 576 -3.76 -1.87 3.06
N THR A 577 -2.96 -2.05 4.10
CA THR A 577 -2.19 -3.27 4.35
C THR A 577 -2.66 -3.87 5.66
N GLY A 578 -2.93 -5.17 5.67
CA GLY A 578 -3.34 -5.86 6.88
C GLY A 578 -3.27 -7.36 6.73
N TYR A 579 -3.98 -8.07 7.61
CA TYR A 579 -3.97 -9.52 7.66
C TYR A 579 -5.37 -10.06 7.34
N LEU A 580 -5.44 -10.78 6.24
CA LEU A 580 -6.62 -11.54 5.83
C LEU A 580 -6.49 -12.96 6.38
N PHE A 581 -7.53 -13.48 7.00
CA PHE A 581 -7.67 -14.91 7.26
C PHE A 581 -8.89 -15.46 6.55
N LEU A 582 -8.72 -16.59 5.90
CA LEU A 582 -9.77 -17.36 5.23
C LEU A 582 -9.80 -18.77 5.79
N LEU A 583 -10.98 -19.25 6.17
CA LEU A 583 -11.27 -20.65 6.45
C LEU A 583 -12.06 -21.23 5.29
N ILE A 584 -11.46 -22.17 4.57
CA ILE A 584 -11.98 -22.65 3.30
C ILE A 584 -12.19 -24.17 3.34
N ASP A 585 -13.33 -24.62 2.84
CA ASP A 585 -13.63 -26.02 2.61
C ASP A 585 -13.38 -26.37 1.13
N PHE A 586 -12.48 -27.34 0.91
CA PHE A 586 -12.12 -27.91 -0.38
C PHE A 586 -12.72 -29.31 -0.61
N ALA A 587 -13.77 -29.70 0.12
CA ALA A 587 -14.45 -30.98 -0.13
C ALA A 587 -14.93 -31.09 -1.59
N ASN A 588 -15.27 -29.97 -2.20
CA ASN A 588 -15.49 -29.87 -3.63
C ASN A 588 -14.41 -28.95 -4.24
N THR A 589 -13.40 -29.54 -4.86
CA THR A 589 -12.26 -28.83 -5.47
C THR A 589 -12.66 -27.84 -6.57
N LYS A 590 -13.77 -28.15 -7.28
CA LYS A 590 -14.32 -27.26 -8.32
C LYS A 590 -15.10 -26.07 -7.76
N ARG A 591 -15.50 -26.14 -6.50
CA ARG A 591 -16.28 -25.11 -5.84
C ARG A 591 -15.88 -24.98 -4.37
N PRO A 592 -14.68 -24.49 -4.08
CA PRO A 592 -14.25 -24.22 -2.70
C PRO A 592 -15.16 -23.20 -2.03
N ILE A 593 -15.44 -23.37 -0.76
CA ILE A 593 -16.36 -22.52 -0.01
C ILE A 593 -15.66 -21.88 1.20
N ILE A 594 -15.76 -20.56 1.31
CA ILE A 594 -15.27 -19.79 2.45
C ILE A 594 -16.32 -19.80 3.55
N HIS A 595 -15.97 -20.34 4.71
CA HIS A 595 -16.80 -20.33 5.92
C HIS A 595 -16.50 -19.17 6.84
N VAL A 596 -15.22 -18.75 6.88
CA VAL A 596 -14.81 -17.59 7.69
C VAL A 596 -13.91 -16.68 6.86
N ARG A 597 -14.16 -15.40 6.93
CA ARG A 597 -13.27 -14.35 6.44
C ARG A 597 -13.06 -13.32 7.53
N THR A 598 -11.80 -13.10 7.92
CA THR A 598 -11.49 -12.00 8.82
C THR A 598 -10.48 -11.05 8.19
N TRP A 599 -10.58 -9.80 8.58
CA TRP A 599 -9.64 -8.75 8.21
C TRP A 599 -9.17 -8.01 9.46
N GLN A 600 -7.85 -7.94 9.65
CA GLN A 600 -7.20 -7.19 10.72
C GLN A 600 -6.28 -6.15 10.12
N PRO A 601 -6.43 -4.85 10.47
CA PRO A 601 -5.55 -3.81 9.95
C PRO A 601 -4.15 -3.86 10.57
N ASP A 602 -3.97 -4.56 11.72
CA ASP A 602 -2.70 -4.69 12.42
C ASP A 602 -2.67 -5.99 13.25
N LYS A 603 -1.51 -6.34 13.79
CA LYS A 603 -1.41 -7.39 14.78
C LYS A 603 -2.12 -6.97 16.07
N ASP A 604 -2.94 -7.84 16.61
CA ASP A 604 -3.68 -7.62 17.84
C ASP A 604 -3.02 -8.40 18.99
N PRO A 605 -2.44 -7.73 19.99
CA PRO A 605 -1.74 -8.40 21.08
C PRO A 605 -2.68 -9.21 21.98
N THR A 606 -4.00 -9.02 21.89
CA THR A 606 -4.99 -9.82 22.63
C THR A 606 -5.27 -11.16 21.96
N ILE A 607 -4.81 -11.35 20.71
CA ILE A 607 -4.96 -12.58 19.94
C ILE A 607 -3.64 -13.36 19.98
N ARG A 608 -3.72 -14.67 20.14
CA ARG A 608 -2.55 -15.55 20.07
C ARG A 608 -1.80 -15.35 18.75
N ASP A 609 -0.49 -15.16 18.82
CA ASP A 609 0.36 -14.83 17.66
C ASP A 609 0.03 -13.48 16.99
N GLY A 610 -0.83 -12.65 17.60
CA GLY A 610 -1.22 -11.34 17.10
C GLY A 610 -2.11 -11.37 15.85
N ARG A 611 -2.48 -12.55 15.35
CA ARG A 611 -3.26 -12.73 14.12
C ARG A 611 -4.34 -13.80 14.29
N ILE A 612 -5.54 -13.51 13.81
CA ILE A 612 -6.60 -14.51 13.76
C ILE A 612 -6.18 -15.66 12.84
N GLY A 613 -6.33 -16.88 13.32
CA GLY A 613 -5.97 -18.09 12.62
C GLY A 613 -6.94 -19.23 12.85
N ILE A 614 -6.65 -20.40 12.28
CA ILE A 614 -7.51 -21.58 12.37
C ILE A 614 -7.78 -22.03 13.82
N GLN A 615 -6.82 -21.77 14.70
CA GLN A 615 -6.89 -22.10 16.13
C GLN A 615 -7.94 -21.29 16.91
N ASP A 616 -8.43 -20.19 16.34
CA ASP A 616 -9.42 -19.31 16.98
C ASP A 616 -10.86 -19.71 16.66
N PHE A 617 -11.04 -20.76 15.87
CA PHE A 617 -12.34 -21.30 15.48
C PHE A 617 -12.47 -22.75 15.93
N GLN A 618 -13.60 -23.08 16.55
CA GLN A 618 -13.98 -24.46 16.85
C GLN A 618 -14.55 -25.08 15.55
N LEU A 619 -13.83 -26.08 15.01
CA LEU A 619 -14.19 -26.77 13.77
C LEU A 619 -14.75 -28.16 14.05
#